data_3cba6325f2ad78d2ac129e5ae5e36448
#
_entry.id   3cba6325f2ad78d2ac129e5ae5e36448
#
_cell.length_a   1.000
_cell.length_b   1.000
_cell.length_c   1.000
_cell.angle_alpha   90.00
_cell.angle_beta   90.00
_cell.angle_gamma   90.00
#
_symmetry.space_group_name_H-M   'P 1'
#
loop_
_entity.id
_entity.type
_entity.pdbx_description
1 polymer ?
#
loop_
_entity_poly.entity_id
_entity_poly.type
_entity_poly.pdbx_seq_one_letter_code
_entity_poly.pdbx_strand_id
1 'polypeptide(L)'
;MTRKTVIMLALASCVTATAAAAEDVIVTQQDKAFSEEEVTIKAGDSITFVNNDTTTHNVYSRSKGNQFDSGAQGPNESMTQVFSSPGKVKVRCAIHPRMKLTVNVE
;
A
#
# COMPACT_ATOMS: atom_id res chain seq x y z
N MET A 1 -22.22 52.28 33.94
CA MET A 1 -21.07 51.41 34.01
C MET A 1 -21.32 50.22 33.11
N THR A 2 -20.74 50.24 31.95
CA THR A 2 -20.83 49.12 30.99
C THR A 2 -19.88 48.01 31.42
N ARG A 3 -20.44 46.91 31.91
CA ARG A 3 -19.68 45.71 32.06
C ARG A 3 -19.34 45.16 30.68
N LYS A 4 -18.10 45.29 30.28
CA LYS A 4 -17.60 44.55 29.14
C LYS A 4 -17.53 43.06 29.54
N THR A 5 -18.50 42.30 29.11
CA THR A 5 -18.42 40.86 29.20
C THR A 5 -17.37 40.43 28.17
N VAL A 6 -16.16 40.15 28.62
CA VAL A 6 -15.19 39.50 27.78
C VAL A 6 -15.66 38.05 27.66
N ILE A 7 -16.36 37.77 26.58
CA ILE A 7 -16.57 36.38 26.19
C ILE A 7 -15.21 35.89 25.73
N MET A 8 -14.51 35.26 26.64
CA MET A 8 -13.39 34.43 26.27
C MET A 8 -13.97 33.25 25.48
N LEU A 9 -14.01 33.39 24.15
CA LEU A 9 -14.12 32.23 23.30
C LEU A 9 -12.86 31.42 23.60
N ALA A 10 -13.00 30.44 24.47
CA ALA A 10 -12.02 29.37 24.50
C ALA A 10 -12.12 28.68 23.12
N LEU A 11 -11.25 29.08 22.20
CA LEU A 11 -10.94 28.24 21.08
C LEU A 11 -10.37 26.97 21.69
N ALA A 12 -11.25 26.01 21.95
CA ALA A 12 -10.83 24.66 22.04
C ALA A 12 -10.21 24.37 20.67
N SER A 13 -8.89 24.51 20.57
CA SER A 13 -8.17 23.95 19.44
C SER A 13 -8.42 22.45 19.51
N CYS A 14 -9.47 22.01 18.84
CA CYS A 14 -9.61 20.62 18.49
C CYS A 14 -8.40 20.30 17.63
N VAL A 15 -7.33 19.82 18.24
CA VAL A 15 -6.30 19.14 17.51
C VAL A 15 -6.97 17.84 17.05
N THR A 16 -7.68 17.94 15.93
CA THR A 16 -8.01 16.74 15.17
C THR A 16 -6.67 16.21 14.72
N ALA A 17 -6.16 15.20 15.44
CA ALA A 17 -5.14 14.36 14.87
C ALA A 17 -5.78 13.75 13.61
N THR A 18 -5.52 14.36 12.45
CA THR A 18 -5.82 13.73 11.17
C THR A 18 -4.89 12.53 11.10
N ALA A 19 -5.43 11.36 11.44
CA ALA A 19 -4.79 10.12 11.04
C ALA A 19 -4.59 10.24 9.54
N ALA A 20 -3.34 10.15 9.08
CA ALA A 20 -3.06 10.11 7.66
C ALA A 20 -3.92 9.00 7.06
N ALA A 21 -4.76 9.33 6.07
CA ALA A 21 -5.54 8.33 5.35
C ALA A 21 -4.58 7.30 4.76
N ALA A 22 -5.00 6.03 4.75
CA ALA A 22 -4.28 4.97 4.07
C ALA A 22 -4.08 5.34 2.60
N GLU A 23 -2.89 5.11 2.10
CA GLU A 23 -2.52 5.37 0.71
C GLU A 23 -2.55 4.08 -0.10
N ASP A 24 -2.78 4.21 -1.40
CA ASP A 24 -2.65 3.13 -2.37
C ASP A 24 -1.50 3.45 -3.32
N VAL A 25 -0.53 2.55 -3.39
CA VAL A 25 0.60 2.64 -4.31
C VAL A 25 0.34 1.73 -5.49
N ILE A 26 0.61 2.20 -6.71
CA ILE A 26 0.46 1.38 -7.91
C ILE A 26 1.82 0.81 -8.30
N VAL A 27 1.88 -0.51 -8.41
CA VAL A 27 3.02 -1.26 -8.93
C VAL A 27 2.57 -1.98 -10.19
N THR A 28 3.25 -1.73 -11.30
CA THR A 28 2.94 -2.36 -12.57
C THR A 28 3.88 -3.53 -12.85
N GLN A 29 3.44 -4.44 -13.69
CA GLN A 29 4.22 -5.56 -14.19
C GLN A 29 4.32 -5.43 -15.69
N GLN A 30 5.53 -5.33 -16.20
CA GLN A 30 5.82 -5.22 -17.63
C GLN A 30 7.20 -5.82 -17.92
N ASP A 31 7.34 -6.46 -19.07
CA ASP A 31 8.57 -7.12 -19.47
C ASP A 31 9.10 -8.11 -18.42
N LYS A 32 8.19 -8.83 -17.76
CA LYS A 32 8.49 -9.80 -16.69
C LYS A 32 9.26 -9.16 -15.52
N ALA A 33 8.91 -7.92 -15.16
CA ALA A 33 9.48 -7.19 -14.05
C ALA A 33 8.40 -6.37 -13.34
N PHE A 34 8.58 -6.15 -12.04
CA PHE A 34 7.82 -5.13 -11.32
C PHE A 34 8.40 -3.76 -11.64
N SER A 35 7.55 -2.72 -11.65
CA SER A 35 7.98 -1.34 -11.90
C SER A 35 8.92 -0.79 -10.83
N GLU A 36 8.94 -1.38 -9.65
CA GLU A 36 9.78 -1.03 -8.52
C GLU A 36 10.51 -2.26 -8.00
N GLU A 37 11.73 -2.08 -7.51
CA GLU A 37 12.47 -3.13 -6.80
C GLU A 37 12.17 -3.10 -5.31
N GLU A 38 11.85 -1.93 -4.78
CA GLU A 38 11.57 -1.70 -3.37
C GLU A 38 10.59 -0.54 -3.20
N VAL A 39 9.63 -0.69 -2.33
CA VAL A 39 8.70 0.36 -1.90
C VAL A 39 8.59 0.37 -0.39
N THR A 40 8.40 1.56 0.18
CA THR A 40 8.15 1.74 1.61
C THR A 40 6.75 2.32 1.80
N ILE A 41 5.95 1.65 2.61
CA ILE A 41 4.58 2.03 2.92
C ILE A 41 4.34 1.96 4.43
N LYS A 42 3.23 2.50 4.88
CA LYS A 42 2.78 2.38 6.27
C LYS A 42 1.83 1.20 6.43
N ALA A 43 1.82 0.60 7.63
CA ALA A 43 0.84 -0.43 7.95
C ALA A 43 -0.58 0.11 7.72
N GLY A 44 -1.39 -0.65 6.98
CA GLY A 44 -2.73 -0.26 6.55
C GLY A 44 -2.79 0.32 5.14
N ASP A 45 -1.67 0.67 4.54
CA ASP A 45 -1.61 1.07 3.14
C ASP A 45 -1.80 -0.13 2.23
N SER A 46 -2.15 0.14 0.99
CA SER A 46 -2.35 -0.89 -0.03
C SER A 46 -1.41 -0.71 -1.22
N ILE A 47 -1.22 -1.78 -1.94
CA ILE A 47 -0.58 -1.77 -3.27
C ILE A 47 -1.56 -2.38 -4.26
N THR A 48 -1.78 -1.67 -5.36
CA THR A 48 -2.50 -2.20 -6.50
C THR A 48 -1.49 -2.68 -7.53
N PHE A 49 -1.51 -3.98 -7.77
CA PHE A 49 -0.65 -4.62 -8.77
C PHE A 49 -1.40 -4.71 -10.09
N VAL A 50 -0.88 -4.05 -11.11
CA VAL A 50 -1.48 -4.02 -12.45
C VAL A 50 -0.60 -4.80 -13.41
N ASN A 51 -1.18 -5.78 -14.10
CA ASN A 51 -0.47 -6.51 -15.14
C ASN A 51 -0.57 -5.75 -16.48
N ASN A 52 0.47 -4.98 -16.80
CA ASN A 52 0.62 -4.30 -18.09
C ASN A 52 1.41 -5.13 -19.11
N ASP A 53 1.68 -6.39 -18.79
CA ASP A 53 2.39 -7.29 -19.67
C ASP A 53 1.42 -8.00 -20.64
N THR A 54 1.98 -8.64 -21.64
CA THR A 54 1.24 -9.49 -22.60
C THR A 54 1.15 -10.94 -22.13
N THR A 55 1.77 -11.27 -21.00
CA THR A 55 1.80 -12.61 -20.41
C THR A 55 1.10 -12.60 -19.04
N THR A 56 0.67 -13.77 -18.60
CA THR A 56 0.08 -13.97 -17.29
C THR A 56 1.13 -13.91 -16.21
N HIS A 57 0.81 -13.26 -15.11
CA HIS A 57 1.61 -13.21 -13.88
C HIS A 57 0.83 -13.79 -12.70
N ASN A 58 1.52 -13.98 -11.61
CA ASN A 58 0.95 -14.31 -10.32
C ASN A 58 1.71 -13.50 -9.27
N VAL A 59 1.01 -12.74 -8.46
CA VAL A 59 1.62 -11.92 -7.41
C VAL A 59 1.33 -12.57 -6.07
N TYR A 60 2.36 -12.91 -5.31
CA TYR A 60 2.18 -13.56 -4.03
C TYR A 60 3.26 -13.14 -3.02
N SER A 61 2.95 -13.33 -1.75
CA SER A 61 3.87 -13.22 -0.62
C SER A 61 3.62 -14.33 0.38
N ARG A 62 4.70 -14.90 0.89
CA ARG A 62 4.68 -15.84 2.02
C ARG A 62 5.25 -15.22 3.28
N SER A 63 5.54 -13.92 3.26
CA SER A 63 6.10 -13.21 4.41
C SER A 63 5.09 -13.18 5.55
N LYS A 64 5.54 -13.52 6.76
CA LYS A 64 4.69 -13.57 7.96
C LYS A 64 3.95 -12.26 8.17
N GLY A 65 2.66 -12.35 8.42
CA GLY A 65 1.79 -11.21 8.67
C GLY A 65 1.25 -10.51 7.42
N ASN A 66 1.83 -10.76 6.23
CA ASN A 66 1.41 -10.20 4.95
C ASN A 66 1.42 -11.26 3.85
N GLN A 67 0.79 -12.37 4.12
CA GLN A 67 0.65 -13.47 3.15
C GLN A 67 -0.52 -13.21 2.23
N PHE A 68 -0.30 -13.36 0.94
CA PHE A 68 -1.35 -13.27 -0.06
C PHE A 68 -0.96 -13.98 -1.36
N ASP A 69 -1.94 -14.24 -2.18
CA ASP A 69 -1.76 -14.82 -3.51
C ASP A 69 -2.88 -14.29 -4.42
N SER A 70 -2.51 -13.66 -5.51
CA SER A 70 -3.49 -13.12 -6.47
C SER A 70 -4.15 -14.22 -7.32
N GLY A 71 -3.58 -15.41 -7.35
CA GLY A 71 -3.89 -16.36 -8.40
C GLY A 71 -3.35 -15.89 -9.76
N ALA A 72 -3.77 -16.51 -10.83
CA ALA A 72 -3.39 -16.10 -12.17
C ALA A 72 -3.94 -14.72 -12.49
N GLN A 73 -3.06 -13.80 -12.87
CA GLN A 73 -3.40 -12.45 -13.26
C GLN A 73 -3.07 -12.28 -14.74
N GLY A 74 -4.11 -12.22 -15.57
CA GLY A 74 -3.98 -12.02 -17.00
C GLY A 74 -3.64 -10.58 -17.37
N PRO A 75 -3.33 -10.34 -18.66
CA PRO A 75 -3.07 -8.97 -19.15
C PRO A 75 -4.21 -8.01 -18.81
N ASN A 76 -3.87 -6.80 -18.39
CA ASN A 76 -4.76 -5.72 -17.96
C ASN A 76 -5.56 -5.99 -16.67
N GLU A 77 -5.37 -7.12 -16.01
CA GLU A 77 -5.97 -7.38 -14.72
C GLU A 77 -5.19 -6.68 -13.60
N SER A 78 -5.89 -6.32 -12.53
CA SER A 78 -5.31 -5.71 -11.34
C SER A 78 -5.83 -6.36 -10.08
N MET A 79 -5.05 -6.26 -9.00
CA MET A 79 -5.42 -6.73 -7.68
C MET A 79 -4.86 -5.77 -6.64
N THR A 80 -5.68 -5.40 -5.67
CA THR A 80 -5.28 -4.54 -4.56
C THR A 80 -5.09 -5.36 -3.30
N GLN A 81 -3.94 -5.21 -2.66
CA GLN A 81 -3.59 -5.88 -1.41
C GLN A 81 -3.30 -4.86 -0.32
N VAL A 82 -3.94 -5.02 0.83
CA VAL A 82 -3.65 -4.25 2.04
C VAL A 82 -2.52 -4.93 2.81
N PHE A 83 -1.54 -4.14 3.25
CA PHE A 83 -0.41 -4.59 4.06
C PHE A 83 -0.61 -4.12 5.50
N SER A 84 -1.04 -5.01 6.38
CA SER A 84 -1.47 -4.66 7.74
C SER A 84 -0.37 -4.76 8.79
N SER A 85 0.65 -5.56 8.56
CA SER A 85 1.68 -5.86 9.56
C SER A 85 3.00 -5.19 9.21
N PRO A 86 3.64 -4.45 10.14
CA PRO A 86 4.98 -3.94 9.93
C PRO A 86 5.98 -5.07 9.65
N GLY A 87 6.95 -4.77 8.83
CA GLY A 87 8.03 -5.69 8.49
C GLY A 87 8.38 -5.68 7.02
N LYS A 88 9.37 -6.48 6.66
CA LYS A 88 9.81 -6.63 5.28
C LYS A 88 9.01 -7.74 4.60
N VAL A 89 8.36 -7.39 3.51
CA VAL A 89 7.54 -8.31 2.72
C VAL A 89 8.24 -8.59 1.40
N LYS A 90 8.40 -9.86 1.08
CA LYS A 90 8.98 -10.30 -0.20
C LYS A 90 7.85 -10.71 -1.13
N VAL A 91 7.64 -9.91 -2.18
CA VAL A 91 6.64 -10.16 -3.21
C VAL A 91 7.29 -10.79 -4.42
N ARG A 92 6.65 -11.79 -4.96
CA ARG A 92 7.19 -12.65 -6.03
C ARG A 92 6.13 -12.94 -7.09
N CYS A 93 6.59 -13.46 -8.22
CA CYS A 93 5.74 -14.11 -9.22
C CYS A 93 6.12 -15.60 -9.32
N ALA A 94 5.13 -16.51 -9.19
CA ALA A 94 5.39 -17.95 -9.25
C ALA A 94 5.79 -18.41 -10.65
N ILE A 95 5.35 -17.70 -11.70
CA ILE A 95 5.61 -18.03 -13.10
C ILE A 95 6.96 -17.50 -13.56
N HIS A 96 7.39 -16.37 -13.01
CA HIS A 96 8.63 -15.69 -13.37
C HIS A 96 9.48 -15.44 -12.11
N PRO A 97 10.33 -16.39 -11.69
CA PRO A 97 11.06 -16.30 -10.41
C PRO A 97 12.01 -15.10 -10.29
N ARG A 98 12.37 -14.45 -11.38
CA ARG A 98 13.19 -13.23 -11.35
C ARG A 98 12.44 -11.98 -10.92
N MET A 99 11.11 -12.02 -10.99
CA MET A 99 10.28 -10.90 -10.54
C MET A 99 10.28 -10.84 -9.02
N LYS A 100 10.87 -9.79 -8.48
CA LYS A 100 11.05 -9.57 -7.04
C LYS A 100 10.74 -8.14 -6.69
N LEU A 101 9.95 -7.95 -5.65
CA LEU A 101 9.66 -6.66 -5.04
C LEU A 101 9.80 -6.80 -3.53
N THR A 102 10.54 -5.89 -2.91
CA THR A 102 10.59 -5.77 -1.45
C THR A 102 9.66 -4.65 -1.02
N VAL A 103 8.72 -4.96 -0.14
CA VAL A 103 7.84 -3.96 0.48
C VAL A 103 8.26 -3.81 1.94
N ASN A 104 8.68 -2.61 2.32
CA ASN A 104 8.96 -2.27 3.70
C ASN A 104 7.69 -1.64 4.29
N VAL A 105 7.06 -2.34 5.22
CA VAL A 105 5.87 -1.86 5.92
C VAL A 105 6.31 -1.30 7.27
N GLU A 106 6.06 -0.04 7.49
CA GLU A 106 6.44 0.69 8.71
C GLU A 106 5.29 0.83 9.71
#